data_d3cd1a36b4e24387f47d1e91df6067e8
#
_entry.id   d3cd1a36b4e24387f47d1e91df6067e8
#
_cell.length_a   1.000
_cell.length_b   1.000
_cell.length_c   1.000
_cell.angle_alpha   90.00
_cell.angle_beta   90.00
_cell.angle_gamma   90.00
#
_symmetry.space_group_name_H-M   'P 1'
#
loop_
_entity.id
_entity.type
_entity.pdbx_description
1 polymer ?
#
loop_
_entity_poly.entity_id
_entity_poly.type
_entity_poly.pdbx_seq_one_letter_code
_entity_poly.pdbx_strand_id
1 'polypeptide(L)'
;MQSEYNPDRRAAREPRLSRRWCKSYPIAPRCLPEIRPRPKDQMELLTAIDTRATAGRLGAPGPTPEHLERMLEAARRAPDHGRMKPWHLVVLDEGAKQRFAAAAAEAKRRRTPALGAEQLTAEREKILRSPVIVVVGCVVRENPKVPEIEQVIAVGAAAQNLVLAAHDLGYGVMWKTGAAAYDPDVKAVVGLKEQDHIVGIIHVGTRLK
;
A
#
# COMPACT_ATOMS: atom_id res chain seq x y z
N MET A 1 23.01 14.42 -47.91
CA MET A 1 23.78 13.31 -47.30
C MET A 1 22.89 12.67 -46.25
N GLN A 2 22.10 11.66 -46.67
CA GLN A 2 21.16 10.92 -45.84
C GLN A 2 21.94 9.80 -45.16
N SER A 3 21.92 9.77 -43.81
CA SER A 3 22.54 8.72 -43.01
C SER A 3 21.48 7.63 -42.83
N GLU A 4 21.72 6.48 -43.48
CA GLU A 4 20.88 5.29 -43.37
C GLU A 4 20.90 4.72 -41.95
N TYR A 5 19.71 4.61 -41.35
CA TYR A 5 19.49 3.93 -40.09
C TYR A 5 19.54 2.42 -40.32
N ASN A 6 20.53 1.73 -39.75
CA ASN A 6 20.67 0.29 -39.79
C ASN A 6 20.13 -0.35 -38.50
N PRO A 7 18.98 -1.09 -38.53
CA PRO A 7 18.33 -1.66 -37.34
C PRO A 7 19.06 -2.88 -36.73
N ASP A 8 20.05 -3.47 -37.39
CA ASP A 8 20.67 -4.74 -36.98
C ASP A 8 21.84 -4.62 -35.97
N ARG A 9 22.13 -3.46 -35.41
CA ARG A 9 23.22 -3.29 -34.44
C ARG A 9 22.83 -3.39 -32.95
N ARG A 10 21.70 -3.99 -32.61
CA ARG A 10 21.35 -4.29 -31.20
C ARG A 10 21.23 -5.79 -30.95
N ALA A 11 22.21 -6.57 -31.30
CA ALA A 11 22.50 -7.79 -30.56
C ALA A 11 23.17 -7.36 -29.23
N ALA A 12 22.36 -7.04 -28.23
CA ALA A 12 22.81 -6.72 -26.90
C ALA A 12 23.58 -7.93 -26.34
N ARG A 13 24.87 -7.75 -26.08
CA ARG A 13 25.65 -8.71 -25.30
C ARG A 13 24.99 -8.87 -23.97
N GLU A 14 24.41 -10.04 -23.71
CA GLU A 14 24.00 -10.43 -22.36
C GLU A 14 25.19 -10.23 -21.42
N PRO A 15 25.00 -9.53 -20.26
CA PRO A 15 26.07 -9.43 -19.29
C PRO A 15 26.36 -10.85 -18.78
N ARG A 16 27.51 -11.43 -19.15
CA ARG A 16 27.99 -12.67 -18.56
C ARG A 16 28.19 -12.41 -17.06
N LEU A 17 27.21 -12.78 -16.25
CA LEU A 17 27.34 -12.86 -14.82
C LEU A 17 28.58 -13.71 -14.52
N SER A 18 29.60 -13.10 -13.95
CA SER A 18 30.87 -13.77 -13.70
C SER A 18 30.61 -14.96 -12.77
N ARG A 19 31.10 -16.14 -13.16
CA ARG A 19 31.00 -17.40 -12.41
C ARG A 19 31.55 -17.34 -10.96
N ARG A 20 32.01 -16.20 -10.54
CA ARG A 20 32.61 -15.95 -9.22
C ARG A 20 31.59 -15.82 -8.08
N TRP A 21 30.31 -15.49 -8.38
CA TRP A 21 29.25 -15.34 -7.38
C TRP A 21 28.58 -16.66 -6.99
N CYS A 22 28.66 -17.71 -7.81
CA CYS A 22 28.04 -19.01 -7.52
C CYS A 22 28.79 -19.88 -6.52
N LYS A 23 30.02 -19.52 -6.08
CA LYS A 23 30.79 -20.36 -5.16
C LYS A 23 30.54 -20.11 -3.67
N SER A 24 29.88 -19.02 -3.31
CA SER A 24 29.72 -18.61 -1.91
C SER A 24 28.39 -19.01 -1.26
N TYR A 25 27.41 -19.49 -2.03
CA TYR A 25 26.14 -19.98 -1.51
C TYR A 25 25.75 -21.28 -2.23
N PRO A 26 25.97 -22.45 -1.63
CA PRO A 26 25.38 -23.67 -2.14
C PRO A 26 23.88 -23.64 -1.85
N ILE A 27 23.12 -23.07 -2.78
CA ILE A 27 21.66 -23.26 -2.80
C ILE A 27 21.46 -24.68 -3.29
N ALA A 28 21.25 -25.61 -2.35
CA ALA A 28 20.69 -26.92 -2.70
C ALA A 28 19.44 -26.66 -3.53
N PRO A 29 19.16 -27.46 -4.59
CA PRO A 29 17.93 -27.34 -5.36
C PRO A 29 16.76 -27.69 -4.45
N ARG A 30 16.24 -26.72 -3.69
CA ARG A 30 14.91 -26.81 -3.12
C ARG A 30 13.98 -26.83 -4.30
N CYS A 31 13.16 -27.86 -4.42
CA CYS A 31 12.07 -27.92 -5.37
C CYS A 31 11.34 -26.59 -5.32
N LEU A 32 11.50 -25.77 -6.38
CA LEU A 32 10.68 -24.59 -6.54
C LEU A 32 9.24 -25.07 -6.52
N PRO A 33 8.35 -24.47 -5.75
CA PRO A 33 6.94 -24.84 -5.79
C PRO A 33 6.49 -24.72 -7.25
N GLU A 34 5.77 -25.75 -7.71
CA GLU A 34 5.22 -25.80 -9.05
C GLU A 34 4.50 -24.48 -9.35
N ILE A 35 4.97 -23.75 -10.36
CA ILE A 35 4.34 -22.50 -10.75
C ILE A 35 3.00 -22.88 -11.36
N ARG A 36 1.92 -22.72 -10.57
CA ARG A 36 0.57 -22.96 -11.06
C ARG A 36 0.28 -22.00 -12.22
N PRO A 37 -0.31 -22.50 -13.31
CA PRO A 37 -0.70 -21.64 -14.41
C PRO A 37 -1.61 -20.53 -13.89
N ARG A 38 -1.32 -19.30 -14.30
CA ARG A 38 -2.04 -18.10 -13.89
C ARG A 38 -3.43 -18.10 -14.52
N PRO A 39 -4.49 -17.71 -13.79
CA PRO A 39 -5.78 -17.40 -14.40
C PRO A 39 -5.60 -16.36 -15.52
N LYS A 40 -6.31 -16.53 -16.63
CA LYS A 40 -6.17 -15.70 -17.86
C LYS A 40 -6.55 -14.21 -17.66
N ASP A 41 -7.24 -13.92 -16.58
CA ASP A 41 -7.79 -12.62 -16.19
C ASP A 41 -6.91 -11.83 -15.19
N GLN A 42 -5.76 -12.40 -14.77
CA GLN A 42 -4.82 -11.70 -13.88
C GLN A 42 -3.77 -10.93 -14.68
N MET A 43 -3.50 -9.70 -14.22
CA MET A 43 -2.47 -8.83 -14.79
C MET A 43 -1.06 -9.39 -14.52
N GLU A 44 -0.15 -9.21 -15.47
CA GLU A 44 1.27 -9.51 -15.24
C GLU A 44 1.85 -8.56 -14.20
N LEU A 45 2.70 -9.05 -13.29
CA LEU A 45 3.25 -8.26 -12.18
C LEU A 45 3.94 -6.97 -12.65
N LEU A 46 4.79 -7.06 -13.68
CA LEU A 46 5.48 -5.88 -14.22
C LEU A 46 4.47 -4.90 -14.83
N THR A 47 3.47 -5.39 -15.56
CA THR A 47 2.39 -4.56 -16.08
C THR A 47 1.62 -3.87 -14.94
N ALA A 48 1.34 -4.56 -13.83
CA ALA A 48 0.70 -3.97 -12.67
C ALA A 48 1.56 -2.85 -12.06
N ILE A 49 2.86 -3.05 -11.96
CA ILE A 49 3.80 -2.05 -11.44
C ILE A 49 3.85 -0.82 -12.37
N ASP A 50 3.99 -1.04 -13.68
CA ASP A 50 4.16 0.01 -14.69
C ASP A 50 2.88 0.85 -14.87
N THR A 51 1.71 0.21 -14.79
CA THR A 51 0.42 0.86 -15.06
C THR A 51 -0.28 1.40 -13.83
N ARG A 52 0.15 0.98 -12.63
CA ARG A 52 -0.44 1.49 -11.38
C ARG A 52 -0.24 3.01 -11.27
N ALA A 53 -1.32 3.72 -11.19
CA ALA A 53 -1.33 5.17 -10.93
C ALA A 53 -2.29 5.49 -9.79
N THR A 54 -1.98 6.56 -9.05
CA THR A 54 -2.89 7.09 -8.02
C THR A 54 -4.18 7.57 -8.67
N ALA A 55 -5.32 7.15 -8.14
CA ALA A 55 -6.60 7.63 -8.60
C ALA A 55 -6.90 9.01 -7.99
N GLY A 56 -7.14 10.01 -8.84
CA GLY A 56 -7.49 11.36 -8.39
C GLY A 56 -8.87 11.43 -7.71
N ARG A 57 -9.83 10.62 -8.20
CA ARG A 57 -11.20 10.54 -7.70
C ARG A 57 -11.64 9.08 -7.62
N LEU A 58 -12.33 8.75 -6.54
CA LEU A 58 -12.88 7.41 -6.27
C LEU A 58 -14.38 7.51 -5.97
N GLY A 59 -15.12 6.50 -6.40
CA GLY A 59 -16.54 6.37 -6.14
C GLY A 59 -16.98 4.92 -6.02
N ALA A 60 -18.29 4.73 -5.82
CA ALA A 60 -18.92 3.42 -5.83
C ALA A 60 -18.91 2.78 -7.24
N PRO A 61 -18.95 1.44 -7.34
CA PRO A 61 -18.88 0.50 -6.22
C PRO A 61 -17.46 0.39 -5.63
N GLY A 62 -17.41 0.01 -4.36
CA GLY A 62 -16.17 -0.43 -3.72
C GLY A 62 -15.83 -1.89 -4.06
N PRO A 63 -14.70 -2.41 -3.53
CA PRO A 63 -14.38 -3.83 -3.65
C PRO A 63 -15.42 -4.71 -2.97
N THR A 64 -15.65 -5.91 -3.58
CA THR A 64 -16.43 -6.95 -2.94
C THR A 64 -15.71 -7.48 -1.69
N PRO A 65 -16.40 -8.15 -0.76
CA PRO A 65 -15.75 -8.74 0.41
C PRO A 65 -14.60 -9.68 0.04
N GLU A 66 -14.76 -10.50 -1.01
CA GLU A 66 -13.76 -11.44 -1.51
C GLU A 66 -12.52 -10.69 -2.05
N HIS A 67 -12.72 -9.63 -2.82
CA HIS A 67 -11.64 -8.81 -3.36
C HIS A 67 -10.92 -8.07 -2.23
N LEU A 68 -11.65 -7.56 -1.25
CA LEU A 68 -11.07 -6.90 -0.09
C LEU A 68 -10.17 -7.86 0.71
N GLU A 69 -10.63 -9.09 0.97
CA GLU A 69 -9.81 -10.10 1.66
C GLU A 69 -8.57 -10.48 0.85
N ARG A 70 -8.67 -10.60 -0.48
CA ARG A 70 -7.49 -10.80 -1.36
C ARG A 70 -6.45 -9.70 -1.21
N MET A 71 -6.89 -8.44 -1.14
CA MET A 71 -5.99 -7.29 -0.92
C MET A 71 -5.31 -7.36 0.45
N LEU A 72 -6.06 -7.69 1.50
CA LEU A 72 -5.53 -7.85 2.85
C LEU A 72 -4.56 -9.02 2.97
N GLU A 73 -4.86 -10.15 2.29
CA GLU A 73 -3.92 -11.27 2.20
C GLU A 73 -2.62 -10.90 1.50
N ALA A 74 -2.69 -10.17 0.38
CA ALA A 74 -1.51 -9.70 -0.33
C ALA A 74 -0.62 -8.82 0.59
N ALA A 75 -1.25 -7.94 1.39
CA ALA A 75 -0.53 -7.15 2.39
C ALA A 75 0.19 -8.04 3.41
N ARG A 76 -0.47 -9.07 3.95
CA ARG A 76 0.10 -10.00 4.93
C ARG A 76 1.25 -10.86 4.39
N ARG A 77 1.48 -10.89 3.07
CA ARG A 77 2.59 -11.57 2.40
C ARG A 77 3.85 -10.75 2.26
N ALA A 78 3.87 -9.52 2.76
CA ALA A 78 5.06 -8.69 2.75
C ALA A 78 6.23 -9.36 3.47
N PRO A 79 7.48 -9.12 3.04
CA PRO A 79 8.65 -9.57 3.77
C PRO A 79 8.71 -8.88 5.13
N ASP A 80 9.14 -9.61 6.14
CA ASP A 80 9.14 -9.18 7.53
C ASP A 80 10.32 -9.79 8.28
N HIS A 81 11.26 -8.95 8.73
CA HIS A 81 12.41 -9.39 9.52
C HIS A 81 11.92 -9.94 10.88
N GLY A 82 12.41 -11.09 11.24
CA GLY A 82 12.09 -11.75 12.51
C GLY A 82 10.66 -12.29 12.61
N ARG A 83 9.86 -12.26 11.56
CA ARG A 83 8.45 -12.69 11.53
C ARG A 83 7.58 -11.99 12.57
N MET A 84 7.83 -10.73 12.82
CA MET A 84 7.16 -9.92 13.83
C MET A 84 5.71 -9.57 13.44
N LYS A 85 5.39 -9.57 12.13
CA LYS A 85 4.08 -9.21 11.57
C LYS A 85 3.57 -7.90 12.15
N PRO A 86 4.33 -6.79 11.96
CA PRO A 86 4.05 -5.52 12.64
C PRO A 86 2.83 -4.78 12.06
N TRP A 87 2.27 -5.26 10.96
CA TRP A 87 1.12 -4.64 10.32
C TRP A 87 -0.16 -4.78 11.12
N HIS A 88 -0.88 -3.67 11.23
CA HIS A 88 -2.22 -3.55 11.77
C HIS A 88 -3.14 -3.03 10.66
N LEU A 89 -3.93 -3.93 10.07
CA LEU A 89 -4.79 -3.62 8.92
C LEU A 89 -6.23 -3.41 9.41
N VAL A 90 -6.75 -2.21 9.28
CA VAL A 90 -8.10 -1.86 9.73
C VAL A 90 -8.93 -1.40 8.55
N VAL A 91 -9.95 -2.17 8.20
CA VAL A 91 -10.98 -1.74 7.25
C VAL A 91 -12.00 -0.93 8.03
N LEU A 92 -12.20 0.32 7.64
CA LEU A 92 -13.16 1.19 8.31
C LEU A 92 -14.59 0.87 7.82
N ASP A 93 -15.42 0.36 8.72
CA ASP A 93 -16.87 0.34 8.50
C ASP A 93 -17.44 1.77 8.50
N GLU A 94 -18.73 1.94 8.20
CA GLU A 94 -19.33 3.26 8.08
C GLU A 94 -19.22 4.08 9.36
N GLY A 95 -19.45 3.47 10.52
CA GLY A 95 -19.31 4.13 11.82
C GLY A 95 -17.86 4.51 12.12
N ALA A 96 -16.90 3.63 11.82
CA ALA A 96 -15.48 3.89 11.98
C ALA A 96 -15.00 4.99 11.03
N LYS A 97 -15.47 5.03 9.76
CA LYS A 97 -15.17 6.12 8.81
C LYS A 97 -15.62 7.47 9.35
N GLN A 98 -16.83 7.55 9.92
CA GLN A 98 -17.34 8.79 10.51
C GLN A 98 -16.46 9.25 11.70
N ARG A 99 -16.11 8.35 12.62
CA ARG A 99 -15.21 8.67 13.74
C ARG A 99 -13.83 9.09 13.26
N PHE A 100 -13.27 8.37 12.28
CA PHE A 100 -11.96 8.68 11.71
C PHE A 100 -11.97 10.04 11.01
N ALA A 101 -12.98 10.34 10.22
CA ALA A 101 -13.13 11.63 9.53
C ALA A 101 -13.29 12.79 10.53
N ALA A 102 -14.03 12.58 11.61
CA ALA A 102 -14.18 13.58 12.68
C ALA A 102 -12.84 13.85 13.38
N ALA A 103 -12.11 12.80 13.78
CA ALA A 103 -10.81 12.94 14.43
C ALA A 103 -9.78 13.61 13.49
N ALA A 104 -9.75 13.26 12.22
CA ALA A 104 -8.86 13.87 11.26
C ALA A 104 -9.14 15.36 11.00
N ALA A 105 -10.43 15.75 10.96
CA ALA A 105 -10.81 17.16 10.85
C ALA A 105 -10.43 17.95 12.11
N GLU A 106 -10.62 17.35 13.29
CA GLU A 106 -10.24 17.97 14.55
C GLU A 106 -8.72 18.12 14.68
N ALA A 107 -7.95 17.11 14.28
CA ALA A 107 -6.50 17.20 14.19
C ALA A 107 -6.05 18.36 13.27
N LYS A 108 -6.76 18.56 12.18
CA LYS A 108 -6.49 19.67 11.26
C LYS A 108 -6.87 21.01 11.90
N ARG A 109 -7.98 21.10 12.60
CA ARG A 109 -8.40 22.33 13.34
C ARG A 109 -7.35 22.74 14.36
N ARG A 110 -6.81 21.78 15.14
CA ARG A 110 -5.73 22.07 16.12
C ARG A 110 -4.48 22.67 15.47
N ARG A 111 -4.13 22.22 14.29
CA ARG A 111 -2.95 22.70 13.53
C ARG A 111 -3.18 24.00 12.77
N THR A 112 -4.43 24.28 12.45
CA THR A 112 -4.82 25.46 11.67
C THR A 112 -6.09 26.05 12.29
N PRO A 113 -5.96 26.77 13.43
CA PRO A 113 -7.11 27.29 14.18
C PRO A 113 -8.00 28.27 13.40
N ALA A 114 -7.47 28.87 12.33
CA ALA A 114 -8.20 29.80 11.47
C ALA A 114 -9.18 29.11 10.50
N LEU A 115 -9.25 27.77 10.46
CA LEU A 115 -10.20 27.06 9.60
C LEU A 115 -11.63 27.22 10.10
N GLY A 116 -12.49 27.71 9.20
CA GLY A 116 -13.93 27.80 9.47
C GLY A 116 -14.63 26.44 9.42
N ALA A 117 -15.87 26.41 9.93
CA ALA A 117 -16.69 25.20 9.99
C ALA A 117 -16.89 24.53 8.61
N GLU A 118 -17.07 25.32 7.57
CA GLU A 118 -17.26 24.86 6.19
C GLU A 118 -16.04 24.09 5.66
N GLN A 119 -14.84 24.62 5.94
CA GLN A 119 -13.57 23.97 5.57
C GLN A 119 -13.35 22.66 6.32
N LEU A 120 -13.73 22.60 7.60
CA LEU A 120 -13.66 21.36 8.39
C LEU A 120 -14.65 20.31 7.90
N THR A 121 -15.85 20.72 7.49
CA THR A 121 -16.83 19.84 6.84
C THR A 121 -16.26 19.28 5.54
N ALA A 122 -15.66 20.11 4.70
CA ALA A 122 -15.03 19.66 3.47
C ALA A 122 -13.87 18.66 3.71
N GLU A 123 -13.10 18.82 4.80
CA GLU A 123 -12.06 17.84 5.18
C GLU A 123 -12.65 16.48 5.56
N ARG A 124 -13.76 16.46 6.32
CA ARG A 124 -14.47 15.21 6.64
C ARG A 124 -15.00 14.52 5.39
N GLU A 125 -15.63 15.27 4.50
CA GLU A 125 -16.17 14.74 3.24
C GLU A 125 -15.11 14.15 2.32
N LYS A 126 -13.88 14.68 2.31
CA LYS A 126 -12.75 14.11 1.55
C LYS A 126 -12.43 12.68 1.98
N ILE A 127 -12.63 12.35 3.24
CA ILE A 127 -12.45 11.00 3.78
C ILE A 127 -13.67 10.14 3.42
N LEU A 128 -14.87 10.66 3.67
CA LEU A 128 -16.12 9.90 3.53
C LEU A 128 -16.46 9.53 2.07
N ARG A 129 -15.95 10.25 1.09
CA ARG A 129 -16.20 10.00 -0.34
C ARG A 129 -15.77 8.63 -0.84
N SER A 130 -14.75 8.03 -0.23
CA SER A 130 -14.23 6.74 -0.70
C SER A 130 -15.11 5.60 -0.21
N PRO A 131 -15.49 4.66 -1.08
CA PRO A 131 -16.31 3.51 -0.69
C PRO A 131 -15.68 2.70 0.43
N VAL A 132 -14.38 2.42 0.31
CA VAL A 132 -13.60 1.67 1.30
C VAL A 132 -12.34 2.43 1.67
N ILE A 133 -12.00 2.39 2.95
CA ILE A 133 -10.73 2.89 3.49
C ILE A 133 -10.10 1.77 4.30
N VAL A 134 -8.83 1.47 3.98
CA VAL A 134 -7.98 0.56 4.76
C VAL A 134 -6.89 1.40 5.42
N VAL A 135 -6.88 1.43 6.75
CA VAL A 135 -5.76 2.02 7.49
C VAL A 135 -4.70 0.95 7.69
N VAL A 136 -3.50 1.23 7.23
CA VAL A 136 -2.33 0.36 7.35
C VAL A 136 -1.43 0.94 8.43
N GLY A 137 -1.50 0.34 9.61
CA GLY A 137 -0.72 0.72 10.78
C GLY A 137 0.48 -0.19 11.01
N CYS A 138 1.48 0.34 11.71
CA CYS A 138 2.61 -0.38 12.26
C CYS A 138 2.51 -0.38 13.78
N VAL A 139 2.33 -1.55 14.38
CA VAL A 139 2.44 -1.74 15.83
C VAL A 139 3.91 -1.96 16.16
N VAL A 140 4.52 -0.93 16.76
CA VAL A 140 5.93 -0.97 17.13
C VAL A 140 6.13 -1.86 18.35
N ARG A 141 7.06 -2.80 18.25
CA ARG A 141 7.46 -3.70 19.35
C ARG A 141 8.95 -3.58 19.60
N GLU A 142 9.31 -3.46 20.85
CA GLU A 142 10.73 -3.53 21.23
C GLU A 142 11.33 -4.89 20.85
N ASN A 143 12.40 -4.84 20.10
CA ASN A 143 13.16 -6.02 19.71
C ASN A 143 14.61 -5.62 19.45
N PRO A 144 15.60 -6.19 20.19
CA PRO A 144 17.01 -5.81 20.07
C PRO A 144 17.62 -6.16 18.70
N LYS A 145 16.97 -7.05 17.92
CA LYS A 145 17.44 -7.51 16.61
C LYS A 145 16.68 -6.87 15.45
N VAL A 146 15.52 -6.27 15.71
CA VAL A 146 14.66 -5.70 14.67
C VAL A 146 14.28 -4.28 15.06
N PRO A 147 15.08 -3.29 14.63
CA PRO A 147 14.80 -1.89 14.88
C PRO A 147 13.42 -1.44 14.36
N GLU A 148 12.87 -0.39 14.96
CA GLU A 148 11.57 0.18 14.57
C GLU A 148 11.48 0.49 13.06
N ILE A 149 12.53 1.05 12.49
CA ILE A 149 12.55 1.42 11.06
C ILE A 149 12.32 0.20 10.16
N GLU A 150 12.84 -0.98 10.50
CA GLU A 150 12.63 -2.19 9.71
C GLU A 150 11.18 -2.68 9.80
N GLN A 151 10.54 -2.50 10.97
CA GLN A 151 9.12 -2.81 11.15
C GLN A 151 8.26 -1.87 10.29
N VAL A 152 8.56 -0.57 10.27
CA VAL A 152 7.87 0.41 9.42
C VAL A 152 8.05 0.11 7.93
N ILE A 153 9.28 -0.25 7.50
CA ILE A 153 9.56 -0.64 6.11
C ILE A 153 8.75 -1.89 5.71
N ALA A 154 8.68 -2.90 6.58
CA ALA A 154 7.87 -4.10 6.32
C ALA A 154 6.38 -3.75 6.13
N VAL A 155 5.85 -2.82 6.93
CA VAL A 155 4.47 -2.33 6.77
C VAL A 155 4.30 -1.51 5.50
N GLY A 156 5.31 -0.73 5.09
CA GLY A 156 5.34 -0.05 3.79
C GLY A 156 5.25 -1.04 2.62
N ALA A 157 5.99 -2.15 2.69
CA ALA A 157 5.89 -3.23 1.71
C ALA A 157 4.50 -3.89 1.72
N ALA A 158 3.88 -4.08 2.89
CA ALA A 158 2.51 -4.58 3.01
C ALA A 158 1.50 -3.62 2.36
N ALA A 159 1.64 -2.32 2.58
CA ALA A 159 0.81 -1.31 1.93
C ALA A 159 0.96 -1.34 0.40
N GLN A 160 2.17 -1.47 -0.12
CA GLN A 160 2.41 -1.57 -1.56
C GLN A 160 1.79 -2.83 -2.16
N ASN A 161 1.89 -3.99 -1.47
CA ASN A 161 1.24 -5.22 -1.92
C ASN A 161 -0.28 -5.06 -2.01
N LEU A 162 -0.92 -4.41 -1.01
CA LEU A 162 -2.35 -4.11 -1.03
C LEU A 162 -2.71 -3.24 -2.24
N VAL A 163 -1.93 -2.19 -2.49
CA VAL A 163 -2.15 -1.25 -3.61
C VAL A 163 -2.04 -1.96 -4.96
N LEU A 164 -1.05 -2.83 -5.14
CA LEU A 164 -0.89 -3.61 -6.37
C LEU A 164 -2.02 -4.62 -6.54
N ALA A 165 -2.43 -5.32 -5.48
CA ALA A 165 -3.54 -6.25 -5.53
C ALA A 165 -4.87 -5.55 -5.88
N ALA A 166 -5.11 -4.36 -5.32
CA ALA A 166 -6.28 -3.57 -5.67
C ALA A 166 -6.26 -3.14 -7.15
N HIS A 167 -5.10 -2.75 -7.68
CA HIS A 167 -4.93 -2.39 -9.07
C HIS A 167 -5.16 -3.58 -10.02
N ASP A 168 -4.59 -4.75 -9.70
CA ASP A 168 -4.79 -6.00 -10.44
C ASP A 168 -6.28 -6.40 -10.51
N LEU A 169 -7.01 -6.18 -9.42
CA LEU A 169 -8.46 -6.43 -9.32
C LEU A 169 -9.33 -5.31 -9.98
N GLY A 170 -8.71 -4.33 -10.64
CA GLY A 170 -9.39 -3.28 -11.40
C GLY A 170 -9.86 -2.07 -10.59
N TYR A 171 -9.48 -1.96 -9.31
CA TYR A 171 -9.87 -0.82 -8.47
C TYR A 171 -8.90 0.35 -8.58
N GLY A 172 -9.46 1.56 -8.42
CA GLY A 172 -8.69 2.75 -8.19
C GLY A 172 -8.20 2.81 -6.73
N VAL A 173 -6.99 3.30 -6.53
CA VAL A 173 -6.38 3.43 -5.21
C VAL A 173 -5.76 4.80 -5.03
N MET A 174 -5.89 5.35 -3.82
CA MET A 174 -5.19 6.54 -3.38
C MET A 174 -4.57 6.29 -1.99
N TRP A 175 -3.26 6.25 -1.92
CA TRP A 175 -2.52 6.15 -0.67
C TRP A 175 -2.23 7.54 -0.13
N LYS A 176 -2.74 7.82 1.05
CA LYS A 176 -2.53 9.07 1.79
C LYS A 176 -1.88 8.80 3.14
N THR A 177 -1.20 9.80 3.66
CA THR A 177 -0.75 9.90 5.05
C THR A 177 -1.18 11.25 5.61
N GLY A 178 -0.45 12.31 5.27
CA GLY A 178 -0.74 13.66 5.73
C GLY A 178 -0.66 13.82 7.24
N ALA A 179 -1.09 14.98 7.71
CA ALA A 179 -1.02 15.35 9.12
C ALA A 179 -1.85 14.45 10.06
N ALA A 180 -2.96 13.91 9.55
CA ALA A 180 -3.83 13.01 10.33
C ALA A 180 -3.12 11.71 10.75
N ALA A 181 -2.19 11.20 9.93
CA ALA A 181 -1.46 9.96 10.24
C ALA A 181 -0.55 10.06 11.48
N TYR A 182 -0.22 11.27 11.89
CA TYR A 182 0.66 11.54 13.04
C TYR A 182 -0.09 11.99 14.30
N ASP A 183 -1.40 12.14 14.20
CA ASP A 183 -2.21 12.63 15.31
C ASP A 183 -2.61 11.48 16.24
N PRO A 184 -2.40 11.60 17.58
CA PRO A 184 -2.68 10.53 18.53
C PRO A 184 -4.16 10.16 18.60
N ASP A 185 -5.07 11.12 18.47
CA ASP A 185 -6.51 10.82 18.49
C ASP A 185 -6.95 10.05 17.25
N VAL A 186 -6.35 10.37 16.08
CA VAL A 186 -6.60 9.63 14.84
C VAL A 186 -6.05 8.21 14.95
N LYS A 187 -4.86 8.02 15.53
CA LYS A 187 -4.31 6.70 15.82
C LYS A 187 -5.20 5.88 16.75
N ALA A 188 -5.70 6.51 17.82
CA ALA A 188 -6.57 5.85 18.79
C ALA A 188 -7.88 5.33 18.17
N VAL A 189 -8.47 6.06 17.20
CA VAL A 189 -9.68 5.63 16.49
C VAL A 189 -9.50 4.27 15.79
N VAL A 190 -8.29 3.96 15.37
CA VAL A 190 -7.96 2.70 14.68
C VAL A 190 -7.22 1.71 15.58
N GLY A 191 -7.21 1.92 16.90
CA GLY A 191 -6.62 1.00 17.87
C GLY A 191 -5.09 1.02 17.93
N LEU A 192 -4.45 2.07 17.41
CA LEU A 192 -3.02 2.31 17.52
C LEU A 192 -2.69 3.19 18.71
N LYS A 193 -1.54 2.95 19.33
CA LYS A 193 -0.99 3.76 20.42
C LYS A 193 -0.18 4.94 19.86
N GLU A 194 0.25 5.83 20.73
CA GLU A 194 1.02 7.02 20.36
C GLU A 194 2.34 6.66 19.65
N GLN A 195 3.07 5.65 20.15
CA GLN A 195 4.32 5.17 19.56
C GLN A 195 4.16 4.41 18.24
N ASP A 196 2.96 3.92 17.95
CA ASP A 196 2.69 3.21 16.69
C ASP A 196 2.59 4.19 15.51
N HIS A 197 2.60 3.68 14.29
CA HIS A 197 2.54 4.52 13.10
C HIS A 197 1.35 4.17 12.20
N ILE A 198 0.68 5.19 11.65
CA ILE A 198 -0.15 5.01 10.45
C ILE A 198 0.77 5.19 9.23
N VAL A 199 1.10 4.09 8.57
CA VAL A 199 1.95 4.06 7.37
C VAL A 199 1.14 4.43 6.13
N GLY A 200 -0.16 4.12 6.12
CA GLY A 200 -1.04 4.45 5.00
C GLY A 200 -2.50 4.53 5.38
N ILE A 201 -3.18 5.52 4.82
CA ILE A 201 -4.63 5.63 4.76
C ILE A 201 -4.99 5.37 3.31
N ILE A 202 -5.37 4.12 3.00
CA ILE A 202 -5.54 3.66 1.64
C ILE A 202 -7.03 3.69 1.28
N HIS A 203 -7.37 4.60 0.39
CA HIS A 203 -8.70 4.73 -0.18
C HIS A 203 -8.82 3.83 -1.41
N VAL A 204 -9.88 3.04 -1.47
CA VAL A 204 -10.15 2.08 -2.55
C VAL A 204 -11.58 2.26 -3.07
N GLY A 205 -11.74 2.19 -4.37
CA GLY A 205 -13.05 2.29 -5.03
C GLY A 205 -12.94 2.23 -6.54
N THR A 206 -14.03 2.47 -7.23
CA THR A 206 -14.03 2.64 -8.68
C THR A 206 -13.36 3.95 -9.07
N ARG A 207 -12.42 3.92 -10.02
CA ARG A 207 -11.78 5.13 -10.56
C ARG A 207 -12.82 5.95 -11.33
N LEU A 208 -13.02 7.18 -10.92
CA LEU A 208 -13.84 8.15 -11.64
C LEU A 208 -12.96 8.99 -12.59
N LYS A 209 -13.54 9.34 -13.74
CA LYS A 209 -12.93 10.24 -14.73
C LYS A 209 -12.84 11.67 -14.22
#